data_ca5d5fe2d895cdf9cb1965224a536afd
#
_entry.id   ca5d5fe2d895cdf9cb1965224a536afd
#
_cell.length_a   1.000
_cell.length_b   1.000
_cell.length_c   1.000
_cell.angle_alpha   90.00
_cell.angle_beta   90.00
_cell.angle_gamma   90.00
#
_symmetry.space_group_name_H-M   'P 1'
#
loop_
_entity.id
_entity.type
_entity.pdbx_description
1 polymer ?
#
loop_
_entity_poly.entity_id
_entity_poly.type
_entity_poly.pdbx_seq_one_letter_code
_entity_poly.pdbx_strand_id
1 'polypeptide(L)'
;MERRPPIKKYAFKLVAVYDSQDTSVDAVAPTMTVSSAVGTFQLGEKITGGTSTATGRLIGISSPFGFVQSTTISFTAGETITGQTSGATATIDSLTDGDPVLTSRYLLDSGQRDSYYDIARIIRKSGRAAPIGRVLIIFDYFEHGAGDMFTVESYKDVAKQMEYDDIPTYTASKVDTEDKDPSGEFPLQDVYDFRPRVED
;
A
#
# COMPACT_ATOMS: atom_id res chain seq x y z
N MET A 1 10.63 -11.96 -24.41
CA MET A 1 10.15 -12.69 -23.20
C MET A 1 10.19 -11.69 -22.05
N GLU A 2 9.07 -11.07 -21.81
CA GLU A 2 8.92 -9.98 -20.84
C GLU A 2 9.10 -10.56 -19.42
N ARG A 3 10.18 -10.17 -18.74
CA ARG A 3 10.34 -10.51 -17.31
C ARG A 3 9.33 -9.67 -16.54
N ARG A 4 8.19 -10.25 -16.20
CA ARG A 4 7.30 -9.68 -15.20
C ARG A 4 8.04 -9.68 -13.87
N PRO A 5 8.24 -8.53 -13.22
CA PRO A 5 8.78 -8.52 -11.88
C PRO A 5 7.85 -9.36 -10.98
N PRO A 6 8.39 -10.17 -10.07
CA PRO A 6 7.55 -10.88 -9.11
C PRO A 6 6.83 -9.83 -8.27
N ILE A 7 5.53 -9.70 -8.48
CA ILE A 7 4.70 -8.89 -7.60
C ILE A 7 4.63 -9.66 -6.29
N LYS A 8 4.89 -8.98 -5.18
CA LYS A 8 4.89 -9.60 -3.86
C LYS A 8 3.52 -10.21 -3.57
N LYS A 9 3.49 -11.32 -2.85
CA LYS A 9 2.28 -11.80 -2.20
C LYS A 9 1.70 -10.68 -1.35
N TYR A 10 0.37 -10.62 -1.23
CA TYR A 10 -0.32 -9.66 -0.36
C TYR A 10 -0.27 -8.19 -0.79
N ALA A 11 -0.08 -7.90 -2.07
CA ALA A 11 -0.36 -6.57 -2.59
C ALA A 11 -1.88 -6.31 -2.52
N PHE A 12 -2.26 -5.17 -1.91
CA PHE A 12 -3.68 -4.87 -1.68
C PHE A 12 -4.14 -3.58 -2.34
N LYS A 13 -3.22 -2.71 -2.76
CA LYS A 13 -3.58 -1.44 -3.38
C LYS A 13 -2.59 -1.05 -4.47
N LEU A 14 -3.11 -0.78 -5.68
CA LEU A 14 -2.36 -0.14 -6.74
C LEU A 14 -2.40 1.38 -6.51
N VAL A 15 -1.23 1.99 -6.31
CA VAL A 15 -1.11 3.42 -6.05
C VAL A 15 -0.95 4.21 -7.34
N ALA A 16 0.06 3.85 -8.15
CA ALA A 16 0.32 4.50 -9.42
C ALA A 16 1.05 3.59 -10.42
N VAL A 17 0.86 3.89 -11.70
CA VAL A 17 1.63 3.32 -12.81
C VAL A 17 2.09 4.48 -13.68
N TYR A 18 3.39 4.60 -13.89
CA TYR A 18 4.03 5.58 -14.78
C TYR A 18 4.66 4.88 -15.97
N ASP A 19 4.71 5.54 -17.12
CA ASP A 19 5.29 5.02 -18.36
C ASP A 19 6.35 5.99 -18.88
N SER A 20 7.61 5.56 -18.95
CA SER A 20 8.71 6.39 -19.45
C SER A 20 8.58 6.76 -20.93
N GLN A 21 7.71 6.10 -21.66
CA GLN A 21 7.58 6.20 -23.12
C GLN A 21 8.87 5.85 -23.89
N ASP A 22 9.86 5.33 -23.20
CA ASP A 22 11.14 4.89 -23.73
C ASP A 22 11.51 3.52 -23.15
N THR A 23 11.87 2.58 -24.01
CA THR A 23 12.24 1.22 -23.59
C THR A 23 13.63 1.13 -22.98
N SER A 24 14.44 2.15 -23.12
CA SER A 24 15.81 2.22 -22.60
C SER A 24 15.92 2.92 -21.24
N VAL A 25 14.92 3.72 -20.87
CA VAL A 25 14.91 4.52 -19.65
C VAL A 25 13.81 4.05 -18.69
N ASP A 26 14.11 4.01 -17.40
CA ASP A 26 13.13 3.67 -16.38
C ASP A 26 12.17 4.84 -16.14
N ALA A 27 10.89 4.52 -15.94
CA ALA A 27 9.88 5.53 -15.62
C ALA A 27 10.12 6.13 -14.24
N VAL A 28 9.82 7.42 -14.09
CA VAL A 28 9.99 8.17 -12.86
C VAL A 28 8.67 8.76 -12.38
N ALA A 29 8.48 8.77 -11.07
CA ALA A 29 7.41 9.50 -10.43
C ALA A 29 7.80 10.98 -10.25
N PRO A 30 6.85 11.90 -10.05
CA PRO A 30 7.17 13.29 -9.75
C PRO A 30 7.93 13.40 -8.43
N THR A 31 8.81 14.40 -8.39
CA THR A 31 9.62 14.68 -7.21
C THR A 31 9.54 16.16 -6.80
N MET A 32 9.81 16.41 -5.52
CA MET A 32 9.94 17.76 -4.97
C MET A 32 11.24 17.88 -4.16
N THR A 33 11.97 18.94 -4.38
CA THR A 33 13.06 19.33 -3.49
C THR A 33 12.48 20.20 -2.39
N VAL A 34 12.84 19.92 -1.15
CA VAL A 34 12.31 20.64 0.01
C VAL A 34 13.41 21.18 0.88
N SER A 35 13.12 22.28 1.56
CA SER A 35 13.97 22.89 2.58
C SER A 35 13.16 23.20 3.84
N SER A 36 13.86 23.71 4.87
CA SER A 36 13.24 24.15 6.14
C SER A 36 12.36 23.07 6.77
N ALA A 37 12.76 21.81 6.64
CA ALA A 37 11.99 20.67 7.18
C ALA A 37 11.98 20.73 8.72
N VAL A 38 10.79 20.59 9.29
CA VAL A 38 10.56 20.44 10.74
C VAL A 38 9.82 19.14 10.98
N GLY A 39 10.35 18.32 11.88
CA GLY A 39 9.86 16.96 12.09
C GLY A 39 10.37 15.96 11.05
N THR A 40 9.85 14.74 11.09
CA THR A 40 10.25 13.66 10.19
C THR A 40 9.04 13.15 9.46
N PHE A 41 9.05 13.26 8.13
CA PHE A 41 8.01 12.70 7.29
C PHE A 41 8.02 11.19 7.31
N GLN A 42 6.85 10.58 7.12
CA GLN A 42 6.69 9.13 7.05
C GLN A 42 6.46 8.68 5.60
N LEU A 43 7.10 7.57 5.24
CA LEU A 43 6.88 6.96 3.94
C LEU A 43 5.41 6.51 3.82
N GLY A 44 4.78 6.84 2.69
CA GLY A 44 3.38 6.48 2.45
C GLY A 44 2.35 7.44 3.04
N GLU A 45 2.75 8.45 3.83
CA GLU A 45 1.80 9.41 4.38
C GLU A 45 1.24 10.36 3.32
N LYS A 46 0.06 10.86 3.60
CA LYS A 46 -0.57 11.92 2.80
C LYS A 46 0.03 13.26 3.20
N ILE A 47 0.42 14.03 2.20
CA ILE A 47 0.86 15.42 2.35
C ILE A 47 -0.16 16.38 1.76
N THR A 48 -0.25 17.57 2.33
CA THR A 48 -1.15 18.64 1.85
C THR A 48 -0.36 19.94 1.70
N GLY A 49 -0.54 20.61 0.57
CA GLY A 49 0.01 21.93 0.31
C GLY A 49 -0.78 23.01 1.05
N GLY A 50 -0.08 23.91 1.72
CA GLY A 50 -0.70 24.95 2.55
C GLY A 50 -1.41 26.05 1.76
N THR A 51 -0.96 26.31 0.54
CA THR A 51 -1.53 27.35 -0.33
C THR A 51 -2.39 26.76 -1.44
N SER A 52 -1.86 25.75 -2.14
CA SER A 52 -2.55 25.11 -3.26
C SER A 52 -3.70 24.21 -2.83
N THR A 53 -3.70 23.73 -1.59
CA THR A 53 -4.56 22.64 -1.11
C THR A 53 -4.37 21.32 -1.86
N ALA A 54 -3.33 21.22 -2.69
CA ALA A 54 -2.95 20.01 -3.37
C ALA A 54 -2.70 18.89 -2.37
N THR A 55 -3.03 17.67 -2.73
CA THR A 55 -2.70 16.52 -1.91
C THR A 55 -1.94 15.48 -2.71
N GLY A 56 -1.01 14.82 -2.04
CA GLY A 56 -0.21 13.75 -2.60
C GLY A 56 0.15 12.73 -1.53
N ARG A 57 0.73 11.64 -1.97
CA ARG A 57 1.25 10.61 -1.09
C ARG A 57 2.75 10.49 -1.28
N LEU A 58 3.52 10.55 -0.20
CA LEU A 58 4.97 10.36 -0.25
C LEU A 58 5.31 8.89 -0.57
N ILE A 59 6.20 8.72 -1.55
CA ILE A 59 6.77 7.42 -1.95
C ILE A 59 8.29 7.38 -1.77
N GLY A 60 8.90 8.51 -1.43
CA GLY A 60 10.29 8.66 -1.08
C GLY A 60 10.45 9.88 -0.17
N ILE A 61 11.19 9.73 0.91
CA ILE A 61 11.43 10.77 1.94
C ILE A 61 12.91 11.21 2.01
N SER A 62 13.72 10.78 1.06
CA SER A 62 15.06 11.31 0.82
C SER A 62 14.97 12.40 -0.23
N SER A 63 15.72 13.49 -0.06
CA SER A 63 15.70 14.61 -1.01
C SER A 63 16.33 14.20 -2.37
N PRO A 64 15.64 14.44 -3.51
CA PRO A 64 14.28 14.96 -3.62
C PRO A 64 13.21 13.95 -3.18
N PHE A 65 12.13 14.45 -2.55
CA PHE A 65 11.02 13.60 -2.13
C PHE A 65 10.24 13.11 -3.35
N GLY A 66 10.06 11.81 -3.46
CA GLY A 66 9.14 11.24 -4.45
C GLY A 66 7.69 11.27 -3.95
N PHE A 67 6.75 11.59 -4.84
CA PHE A 67 5.35 11.59 -4.47
C PHE A 67 4.42 11.13 -5.59
N VAL A 68 3.21 10.73 -5.22
CA VAL A 68 2.11 10.47 -6.15
C VAL A 68 1.04 11.51 -5.90
N GLN A 69 0.68 12.26 -6.94
CA GLN A 69 -0.38 13.26 -6.89
C GLN A 69 -1.73 12.58 -6.65
N SER A 70 -2.48 13.05 -5.65
CA SER A 70 -3.79 12.48 -5.30
C SER A 70 -4.96 13.33 -5.79
N THR A 71 -4.74 14.61 -6.10
CA THR A 71 -5.75 15.56 -6.60
C THR A 71 -5.36 16.08 -7.98
N THR A 72 -6.30 16.71 -8.67
CA THR A 72 -6.05 17.42 -9.93
C THR A 72 -5.33 18.75 -9.73
N ILE A 73 -5.28 19.25 -8.50
CA ILE A 73 -4.56 20.47 -8.12
C ILE A 73 -3.10 20.12 -7.88
N SER A 74 -2.19 20.82 -8.53
CA SER A 74 -0.75 20.61 -8.38
C SER A 74 -0.17 21.39 -7.20
N PHE A 75 0.87 20.85 -6.60
CA PHE A 75 1.70 21.59 -5.65
C PHE A 75 2.40 22.76 -6.33
N THR A 76 2.74 23.79 -5.55
CA THR A 76 3.39 25.00 -6.03
C THR A 76 4.73 25.20 -5.30
N ALA A 77 5.77 25.58 -6.03
CA ALA A 77 7.03 25.96 -5.41
C ALA A 77 6.82 27.17 -4.47
N GLY A 78 7.52 27.18 -3.35
CA GLY A 78 7.41 28.18 -2.29
C GLY A 78 6.33 27.90 -1.24
N GLU A 79 5.44 26.92 -1.44
CA GLU A 79 4.45 26.58 -0.43
C GLU A 79 5.01 25.60 0.63
N THR A 80 4.39 25.62 1.79
CA THR A 80 4.69 24.68 2.85
C THR A 80 3.79 23.44 2.71
N ILE A 81 4.39 22.25 2.70
CA ILE A 81 3.67 20.97 2.80
C ILE A 81 3.59 20.52 4.26
N THR A 82 2.51 19.83 4.60
CA THR A 82 2.29 19.23 5.91
C THR A 82 1.98 17.75 5.75
N GLY A 83 2.72 16.90 6.47
CA GLY A 83 2.44 15.47 6.61
C GLY A 83 1.25 15.25 7.52
N GLN A 84 0.24 14.53 7.05
CA GLN A 84 -1.01 14.34 7.80
C GLN A 84 -0.88 13.38 8.98
N THR A 85 0.10 12.48 8.93
CA THR A 85 0.35 11.50 10.00
C THR A 85 1.43 11.98 10.95
N SER A 86 2.53 12.48 10.40
CA SER A 86 3.69 12.90 11.18
C SER A 86 3.54 14.30 11.78
N GLY A 87 2.71 15.16 11.18
CA GLY A 87 2.68 16.60 11.47
C GLY A 87 3.93 17.35 10.99
N ALA A 88 4.85 16.67 10.30
CA ALA A 88 6.05 17.28 9.77
C ALA A 88 5.70 18.32 8.69
N THR A 89 6.52 19.37 8.61
CA THR A 89 6.35 20.44 7.61
C THR A 89 7.64 20.68 6.86
N ALA A 90 7.56 21.11 5.61
CA ALA A 90 8.70 21.54 4.81
C ALA A 90 8.24 22.52 3.72
N THR A 91 9.15 23.36 3.24
CA THR A 91 8.89 24.26 2.13
C THR A 91 9.33 23.60 0.81
N ILE A 92 8.51 23.65 -0.22
CA ILE A 92 8.86 23.17 -1.55
C ILE A 92 9.76 24.20 -2.24
N ASP A 93 10.98 23.81 -2.57
CA ASP A 93 11.90 24.68 -3.32
C ASP A 93 11.66 24.54 -4.83
N SER A 94 11.52 23.31 -5.30
CA SER A 94 11.26 23.01 -6.71
C SER A 94 10.49 21.71 -6.89
N LEU A 95 9.84 21.59 -8.03
CA LEU A 95 9.08 20.43 -8.45
C LEU A 95 9.65 19.93 -9.78
N THR A 96 9.69 18.60 -9.92
CA THR A 96 10.01 17.96 -11.19
C THR A 96 8.87 17.02 -11.54
N ASP A 97 8.33 17.18 -12.74
CA ASP A 97 7.26 16.34 -13.23
C ASP A 97 7.72 14.90 -13.40
N GLY A 98 6.83 13.97 -13.16
CA GLY A 98 7.03 12.57 -13.46
C GLY A 98 6.56 12.22 -14.88
N ASP A 99 6.78 10.99 -15.24
CA ASP A 99 6.30 10.42 -16.49
C ASP A 99 4.76 10.32 -16.54
N PRO A 100 4.17 10.11 -17.74
CA PRO A 100 2.73 9.96 -17.90
C PRO A 100 2.13 8.86 -17.03
N VAL A 101 1.01 9.21 -16.37
CA VAL A 101 0.30 8.33 -15.44
C VAL A 101 -0.66 7.41 -16.20
N LEU A 102 -0.51 6.12 -16.04
CA LEU A 102 -1.34 5.09 -16.66
C LEU A 102 -2.22 4.31 -15.66
N THR A 103 -2.27 4.70 -14.40
CA THR A 103 -2.96 3.96 -13.32
C THR A 103 -4.39 3.54 -13.70
N SER A 104 -5.15 4.44 -14.33
CA SER A 104 -6.54 4.16 -14.75
C SER A 104 -6.68 3.04 -15.78
N ARG A 105 -5.59 2.66 -16.46
CA ARG A 105 -5.57 1.59 -17.47
C ARG A 105 -5.37 0.21 -16.86
N TYR A 106 -5.06 0.12 -15.57
CA TYR A 106 -4.70 -1.11 -14.89
C TYR A 106 -5.65 -1.44 -13.75
N LEU A 107 -5.69 -2.70 -13.40
CA LEU A 107 -6.35 -3.25 -12.22
C LEU A 107 -5.31 -4.05 -11.42
N LEU A 108 -5.43 -4.00 -10.13
CA LEU A 108 -4.74 -4.93 -9.24
C LEU A 108 -5.65 -6.15 -9.03
N ASP A 109 -5.15 -7.32 -9.38
CA ASP A 109 -5.67 -8.60 -8.91
C ASP A 109 -4.82 -9.00 -7.71
N SER A 110 -5.37 -8.89 -6.51
CA SER A 110 -4.67 -9.19 -5.26
C SER A 110 -4.34 -10.67 -5.08
N GLY A 111 -4.88 -11.53 -5.94
CA GLY A 111 -4.73 -12.98 -5.83
C GLY A 111 -5.56 -13.60 -4.72
N GLN A 112 -6.39 -12.81 -4.04
CA GLN A 112 -7.26 -13.30 -2.98
C GLN A 112 -8.49 -13.99 -3.58
N ARG A 113 -8.53 -15.32 -3.47
CA ARG A 113 -9.62 -16.16 -3.97
C ARG A 113 -9.94 -17.22 -2.95
N ASP A 114 -11.20 -17.34 -2.57
CA ASP A 114 -11.76 -18.35 -1.64
C ASP A 114 -10.75 -18.96 -0.64
N SER A 115 -10.19 -20.13 -1.00
CA SER A 115 -9.25 -20.88 -0.15
C SER A 115 -7.78 -20.61 -0.47
N TYR A 116 -7.45 -19.83 -1.50
CA TYR A 116 -6.08 -19.61 -1.94
C TYR A 116 -5.69 -18.14 -1.92
N TYR A 117 -4.42 -17.91 -1.61
CA TYR A 117 -3.74 -16.65 -1.90
C TYR A 117 -2.69 -16.92 -2.97
N ASP A 118 -3.02 -16.49 -4.15
CA ASP A 118 -2.08 -16.51 -5.29
C ASP A 118 -1.25 -15.21 -5.28
N ILE A 119 -0.25 -15.17 -6.13
CA ILE A 119 0.59 -14.00 -6.34
C ILE A 119 -0.26 -12.89 -6.95
N ALA A 120 -0.20 -11.70 -6.37
CA ALA A 120 -0.89 -10.53 -6.92
C ALA A 120 -0.40 -10.20 -8.33
N ARG A 121 -1.29 -9.71 -9.17
CA ARG A 121 -1.03 -9.39 -10.58
C ARG A 121 -1.54 -8.00 -10.90
N ILE A 122 -0.83 -7.29 -11.77
CA ILE A 122 -1.33 -6.07 -12.37
C ILE A 122 -1.79 -6.40 -13.79
N ILE A 123 -3.07 -6.18 -14.03
CA ILE A 123 -3.74 -6.55 -15.27
C ILE A 123 -4.14 -5.28 -16.01
N ARG A 124 -3.73 -5.17 -17.27
CA ARG A 124 -4.20 -4.10 -18.13
C ARG A 124 -5.67 -4.33 -18.51
N LYS A 125 -6.49 -3.32 -18.31
CA LYS A 125 -7.91 -3.38 -18.68
C LYS A 125 -8.07 -3.59 -20.17
N SER A 126 -9.08 -4.38 -20.54
CA SER A 126 -9.41 -4.62 -21.95
C SER A 126 -9.67 -3.32 -22.71
N GLY A 127 -9.19 -3.24 -23.94
CA GLY A 127 -9.35 -2.06 -24.80
C GLY A 127 -8.46 -0.86 -24.45
N ARG A 128 -7.62 -0.94 -23.40
CA ARG A 128 -6.68 0.14 -23.08
C ARG A 128 -5.34 -0.06 -23.80
N ALA A 129 -4.73 1.04 -24.24
CA ALA A 129 -3.44 1.01 -24.90
C ALA A 129 -2.34 0.43 -23.97
N ALA A 130 -1.41 -0.32 -24.54
CA ALA A 130 -0.22 -0.80 -23.85
C ALA A 130 0.69 0.39 -23.48
N PRO A 131 1.56 0.22 -22.48
CA PRO A 131 2.64 1.17 -22.25
C PRO A 131 3.60 1.16 -23.45
N ILE A 132 4.27 2.27 -23.67
CA ILE A 132 5.24 2.42 -24.76
C ILE A 132 6.64 2.07 -24.30
N GLY A 133 6.99 2.52 -23.09
CA GLY A 133 8.30 2.35 -22.49
C GLY A 133 8.32 1.39 -21.30
N ARG A 134 9.31 1.59 -20.43
CA ARG A 134 9.37 0.90 -19.15
C ARG A 134 8.37 1.51 -18.20
N VAL A 135 7.80 0.70 -17.33
CA VAL A 135 6.80 1.14 -16.36
C VAL A 135 7.33 1.08 -14.94
N LEU A 136 7.06 2.14 -14.17
CA LEU A 136 7.20 2.16 -12.74
C LEU A 136 5.83 1.87 -12.12
N ILE A 137 5.76 0.83 -11.30
CA ILE A 137 4.54 0.42 -10.63
C ILE A 137 4.70 0.63 -9.13
N ILE A 138 3.82 1.43 -8.54
CA ILE A 138 3.80 1.73 -7.11
C ILE A 138 2.56 1.07 -6.53
N PHE A 139 2.76 0.23 -5.53
CA PHE A 139 1.67 -0.52 -4.89
C PHE A 139 1.95 -0.71 -3.41
N ASP A 140 0.91 -0.88 -2.63
CA ASP A 140 0.98 -1.24 -1.22
C ASP A 140 0.87 -2.74 -1.06
N TYR A 141 1.63 -3.27 -0.13
CA TYR A 141 1.61 -4.68 0.22
C TYR A 141 1.86 -4.84 1.71
N PHE A 142 1.41 -5.95 2.25
CA PHE A 142 1.71 -6.32 3.62
C PHE A 142 2.97 -7.16 3.67
N GLU A 143 3.83 -6.87 4.62
CA GLU A 143 4.95 -7.71 4.99
C GLU A 143 4.60 -8.46 6.27
N HIS A 144 5.01 -9.71 6.35
CA HIS A 144 4.89 -10.53 7.54
C HIS A 144 6.18 -11.31 7.76
N GLY A 145 6.36 -11.86 8.96
CA GLY A 145 7.50 -12.68 9.32
C GLY A 145 7.68 -13.93 8.45
N ALA A 146 8.54 -14.82 8.86
CA ALA A 146 8.84 -16.03 8.10
C ALA A 146 7.59 -16.92 7.92
N GLY A 147 7.40 -17.41 6.71
CA GLY A 147 6.30 -18.30 6.34
C GLY A 147 5.32 -17.70 5.35
N ASP A 148 4.40 -18.54 4.89
CA ASP A 148 3.39 -18.18 3.89
C ASP A 148 2.03 -17.80 4.50
N MET A 149 1.93 -17.78 5.83
CA MET A 149 0.68 -17.56 6.55
C MET A 149 0.71 -16.23 7.31
N PHE A 150 -0.41 -15.51 7.28
CA PHE A 150 -0.66 -14.43 8.21
C PHE A 150 -1.12 -15.00 9.54
N THR A 151 -0.40 -14.67 10.58
CA THR A 151 -0.70 -15.05 11.97
C THR A 151 -0.75 -13.78 12.82
N VAL A 152 -1.10 -13.91 14.09
CA VAL A 152 -1.02 -12.81 15.06
C VAL A 152 0.39 -12.19 15.08
N GLU A 153 1.42 -13.00 14.97
CA GLU A 153 2.82 -12.55 14.88
C GLU A 153 3.11 -11.62 13.70
N SER A 154 2.30 -11.68 12.64
CA SER A 154 2.44 -10.80 11.46
C SER A 154 2.08 -9.34 11.76
N TYR A 155 1.42 -9.07 12.87
CA TYR A 155 0.98 -7.75 13.30
C TYR A 155 1.80 -7.19 14.47
N LYS A 156 2.82 -7.90 14.91
CA LYS A 156 3.58 -7.61 16.12
C LYS A 156 4.32 -6.27 16.12
N ASP A 157 4.70 -5.78 14.94
CA ASP A 157 5.48 -4.54 14.79
C ASP A 157 4.65 -3.32 14.37
N VAL A 158 3.34 -3.41 14.40
CA VAL A 158 2.45 -2.29 14.06
C VAL A 158 2.00 -1.54 15.30
N ALA A 159 1.70 -0.26 15.18
CA ALA A 159 1.30 0.63 16.28
C ALA A 159 0.04 0.17 17.06
N LYS A 160 -0.69 -0.79 16.51
CA LYS A 160 -1.75 -1.54 17.19
C LYS A 160 -1.37 -3.00 17.08
N GLN A 161 -0.65 -3.48 18.04
CA GLN A 161 -0.30 -4.89 18.15
C GLN A 161 -1.56 -5.68 18.46
N MET A 162 -1.73 -6.79 17.75
CA MET A 162 -2.69 -7.83 18.10
C MET A 162 -1.92 -8.92 18.83
N GLU A 163 -2.37 -9.27 20.00
CA GLU A 163 -1.83 -10.39 20.78
C GLU A 163 -2.78 -11.60 20.70
N TYR A 164 -2.30 -12.77 21.11
CA TYR A 164 -3.16 -13.95 21.12
C TYR A 164 -4.37 -13.78 22.03
N ASP A 165 -4.21 -13.01 23.10
CA ASP A 165 -5.31 -12.74 24.07
C ASP A 165 -6.39 -11.82 23.48
N ASP A 166 -6.10 -11.10 22.38
CA ASP A 166 -7.09 -10.29 21.67
C ASP A 166 -7.96 -11.13 20.71
N ILE A 167 -7.61 -12.38 20.47
CA ILE A 167 -8.40 -13.28 19.61
C ILE A 167 -9.63 -13.72 20.37
N PRO A 168 -10.84 -13.45 19.86
CA PRO A 168 -12.06 -13.92 20.49
C PRO A 168 -12.03 -15.43 20.72
N THR A 169 -12.56 -15.84 21.85
CA THR A 169 -12.74 -17.24 22.18
C THR A 169 -14.21 -17.63 22.01
N TYR A 170 -14.43 -18.88 21.66
CA TYR A 170 -15.76 -19.49 21.61
C TYR A 170 -15.89 -20.47 22.77
N THR A 171 -16.93 -20.26 23.58
CA THR A 171 -17.25 -21.22 24.65
C THR A 171 -18.26 -22.20 24.12
N ALA A 172 -17.84 -23.45 23.90
CA ALA A 172 -18.73 -24.53 23.55
C ALA A 172 -19.54 -24.93 24.77
N SER A 173 -20.86 -24.75 24.72
CA SER A 173 -21.77 -25.36 25.68
C SER A 173 -21.94 -26.84 25.29
N LYS A 174 -21.93 -27.73 26.26
CA LYS A 174 -22.29 -29.14 26.02
C LYS A 174 -23.66 -29.23 25.36
N VAL A 175 -23.66 -29.60 24.11
CA VAL A 175 -24.91 -29.79 23.36
C VAL A 175 -25.34 -31.25 23.35
N ASP A 176 -24.45 -32.19 23.70
CA ASP A 176 -24.75 -33.60 23.68
C ASP A 176 -24.30 -34.34 24.96
N THR A 177 -25.12 -35.31 25.41
CA THR A 177 -24.93 -36.07 26.61
C THR A 177 -23.96 -37.26 26.42
N GLU A 178 -23.42 -37.45 25.23
CA GLU A 178 -22.55 -38.60 24.90
C GLU A 178 -21.05 -38.25 24.89
N ASP A 179 -20.56 -37.50 25.82
CA ASP A 179 -19.13 -37.30 26.15
C ASP A 179 -18.10 -37.14 25.02
N LYS A 180 -18.55 -36.78 23.83
CA LYS A 180 -17.68 -36.65 22.64
C LYS A 180 -17.35 -35.24 22.25
N ASP A 181 -18.07 -34.26 22.77
CA ASP A 181 -17.83 -32.88 22.45
C ASP A 181 -16.89 -32.22 23.47
N PRO A 182 -15.81 -31.59 23.01
CA PRO A 182 -14.98 -30.83 23.89
C PRO A 182 -15.78 -29.68 24.47
N SER A 183 -16.05 -29.75 25.77
CA SER A 183 -16.55 -28.56 26.49
C SER A 183 -15.35 -27.73 26.86
N GLY A 184 -15.35 -26.45 26.52
CA GLY A 184 -14.27 -25.57 26.88
C GLY A 184 -14.28 -24.27 26.08
N GLU A 185 -13.27 -23.49 26.32
CA GLU A 185 -13.03 -22.26 25.65
C GLU A 185 -11.99 -22.50 24.54
N PHE A 186 -12.36 -22.17 23.32
CA PHE A 186 -11.52 -22.37 22.13
C PHE A 186 -11.18 -21.02 21.50
N PRO A 187 -9.90 -20.69 21.32
CA PRO A 187 -9.55 -19.50 20.56
C PRO A 187 -9.96 -19.69 19.10
N LEU A 188 -10.60 -18.67 18.53
CA LEU A 188 -11.07 -18.68 17.15
C LEU A 188 -9.94 -18.42 16.13
N GLN A 189 -8.69 -18.60 16.52
CA GLN A 189 -7.52 -18.37 15.65
C GLN A 189 -7.54 -19.16 14.34
N ASP A 190 -8.15 -20.33 14.32
CA ASP A 190 -8.26 -21.18 13.14
C ASP A 190 -9.49 -20.85 12.29
N VAL A 191 -10.38 -20.00 12.81
CA VAL A 191 -11.62 -19.58 12.14
C VAL A 191 -11.50 -18.18 11.58
N TYR A 192 -10.74 -17.30 12.22
CA TYR A 192 -10.52 -15.95 11.75
C TYR A 192 -9.43 -15.91 10.68
N ASP A 193 -9.79 -15.30 9.56
CA ASP A 193 -8.84 -14.98 8.50
C ASP A 193 -8.23 -13.60 8.76
N PHE A 194 -7.03 -13.57 9.30
CA PHE A 194 -6.30 -12.33 9.60
C PHE A 194 -5.66 -11.68 8.37
N ARG A 195 -5.86 -12.24 7.19
CA ARG A 195 -5.30 -11.68 5.97
C ARG A 195 -5.99 -10.37 5.64
N PRO A 196 -5.20 -9.31 5.32
CA PRO A 196 -5.79 -8.03 4.95
C PRO A 196 -6.65 -8.17 3.70
N ARG A 197 -7.86 -7.67 3.77
CA ARG A 197 -8.77 -7.60 2.62
C ARG A 197 -9.03 -6.14 2.28
N VAL A 198 -9.12 -5.86 0.99
CA VAL A 198 -9.62 -4.56 0.52
C VAL A 198 -11.12 -4.72 0.38
N GLU A 199 -11.87 -3.89 1.09
CA GLU A 199 -13.29 -3.74 0.81
C GLU A 199 -13.44 -2.99 -0.52
N ASP A 200 -14.25 -3.54 -1.42
CA ASP A 200 -14.56 -2.94 -2.73
C ASP A 200 -15.45 -1.70 -2.58
#